data_e0978f0c10cb0524faaaa33a4ca98995
#
_entry.id   e0978f0c10cb0524faaaa33a4ca98995
#
_cell.length_a   1.000
_cell.length_b   1.000
_cell.length_c   1.000
_cell.angle_alpha   90.00
_cell.angle_beta   90.00
_cell.angle_gamma   90.00
#
_symmetry.space_group_name_H-M   'P 1'
#
loop_
_entity.id
_entity.type
_entity.pdbx_description
1 polymer ?
#
loop_
_entity_poly.entity_id
_entity_poly.type
_entity_poly.pdbx_seq_one_letter_code
_entity_poly.pdbx_strand_id
1 'polypeptide(L)'
;AIKKGFPLYCTFDNKERISLFEKKGYGCSGGLSDLLSIADVVVDCAPGKLGAENLEKYRSAGVKHIFQGGEKHNLTGLSYTSSANHKENLNAEGTRVVSCNTTGLSRTLVPLFEHCGSLKVECTMVRRSADPGDSGKGPINAIKPVLKVPSHHGPDVMTVKPEIEINSL
;
A
#
# COMPACT_ATOMS: atom_id res chain seq x y z
N ALA A 1 -14.94 -7.75 -10.86
CA ALA A 1 -15.74 -6.58 -10.51
C ALA A 1 -16.92 -6.43 -11.48
N ILE A 2 -16.73 -6.20 -12.77
CA ILE A 2 -17.79 -5.94 -13.78
C ILE A 2 -18.85 -7.04 -13.80
N LYS A 3 -18.44 -8.33 -13.84
CA LYS A 3 -19.36 -9.48 -13.77
C LYS A 3 -20.23 -9.52 -12.50
N LYS A 4 -19.84 -8.78 -11.46
CA LYS A 4 -20.60 -8.67 -10.19
C LYS A 4 -21.43 -7.39 -10.12
N GLY A 5 -21.53 -6.63 -11.21
CA GLY A 5 -22.35 -5.41 -11.27
C GLY A 5 -21.70 -4.16 -10.66
N PHE A 6 -20.42 -4.18 -10.32
CA PHE A 6 -19.74 -2.96 -9.85
C PHE A 6 -19.49 -2.00 -11.01
N PRO A 7 -19.76 -0.70 -10.82
CA PRO A 7 -19.50 0.30 -11.85
C PRO A 7 -17.99 0.42 -12.10
N LEU A 8 -17.65 0.71 -13.35
CA LEU A 8 -16.27 0.92 -13.79
C LEU A 8 -16.07 2.40 -14.09
N TYR A 9 -15.01 2.98 -13.53
CA TYR A 9 -14.60 4.35 -13.80
C TYR A 9 -13.21 4.36 -14.45
N CYS A 10 -12.99 5.29 -15.36
CA CYS A 10 -11.67 5.55 -15.91
C CYS A 10 -10.84 6.31 -14.88
N THR A 11 -9.57 5.95 -14.70
CA THR A 11 -8.64 6.66 -13.80
C THR A 11 -8.23 8.04 -14.32
N PHE A 12 -8.70 8.42 -15.50
CA PHE A 12 -8.42 9.70 -16.14
C PHE A 12 -9.74 10.36 -16.58
N ASP A 13 -9.86 11.65 -16.36
CA ASP A 13 -10.98 12.48 -16.84
C ASP A 13 -10.78 12.82 -18.33
N ASN A 14 -10.69 11.80 -19.17
CA ASN A 14 -10.42 11.90 -20.62
C ASN A 14 -11.44 11.11 -21.40
N LYS A 15 -12.24 11.83 -22.20
CA LYS A 15 -13.32 11.25 -23.02
C LYS A 15 -12.84 10.18 -24.01
N GLU A 16 -11.65 10.35 -24.59
CA GLU A 16 -11.09 9.37 -25.52
C GLU A 16 -10.77 8.05 -24.81
N ARG A 17 -10.20 8.11 -23.60
CA ARG A 17 -9.92 6.93 -22.80
C ARG A 17 -11.20 6.25 -22.29
N ILE A 18 -12.20 7.01 -21.90
CA ILE A 18 -13.52 6.48 -21.52
C ILE A 18 -14.13 5.73 -22.72
N SER A 19 -14.08 6.31 -23.92
CA SER A 19 -14.61 5.66 -25.13
C SER A 19 -13.91 4.36 -25.51
N LEU A 20 -12.64 4.16 -25.06
CA LEU A 20 -11.93 2.89 -25.31
C LEU A 20 -12.53 1.73 -24.49
N PHE A 21 -13.11 1.99 -23.32
CA PHE A 21 -13.84 0.96 -22.56
C PHE A 21 -15.09 0.53 -23.31
N GLU A 22 -15.85 1.48 -23.84
CA GLU A 22 -17.06 1.21 -24.62
C GLU A 22 -16.76 0.43 -25.89
N LYS A 23 -15.70 0.81 -26.63
CA LYS A 23 -15.23 0.08 -27.82
C LYS A 23 -14.86 -1.37 -27.53
N LYS A 24 -14.45 -1.67 -26.30
CA LYS A 24 -14.14 -3.03 -25.84
C LYS A 24 -15.34 -3.75 -25.20
N GLY A 25 -16.54 -3.15 -25.27
CA GLY A 25 -17.77 -3.73 -24.70
C GLY A 25 -17.90 -3.60 -23.19
N TYR A 26 -17.17 -2.67 -22.56
CA TYR A 26 -17.30 -2.38 -21.14
C TYR A 26 -17.99 -1.04 -20.93
N GLY A 27 -19.11 -1.02 -20.23
CA GLY A 27 -19.73 0.24 -19.79
C GLY A 27 -18.82 0.97 -18.80
N CYS A 28 -18.51 2.24 -19.07
CA CYS A 28 -17.76 3.10 -18.18
C CYS A 28 -18.69 4.17 -17.62
N SER A 29 -18.75 4.27 -16.28
CA SER A 29 -19.67 5.18 -15.58
C SER A 29 -19.16 6.61 -15.51
N GLY A 30 -17.90 6.87 -15.87
CA GLY A 30 -17.31 8.20 -15.88
C GLY A 30 -15.79 8.17 -15.68
N GLY A 31 -15.22 9.34 -15.35
CA GLY A 31 -13.81 9.53 -15.03
C GLY A 31 -13.52 9.45 -13.54
N LEU A 32 -12.31 9.83 -13.15
CA LEU A 32 -11.89 9.85 -11.74
C LEU A 32 -12.70 10.89 -10.96
N SER A 33 -12.93 12.05 -11.50
CA SER A 33 -13.71 13.13 -10.84
C SER A 33 -15.13 12.68 -10.53
N ASP A 34 -15.77 11.93 -11.44
CA ASP A 34 -17.11 11.39 -11.22
C ASP A 34 -17.10 10.36 -10.08
N LEU A 35 -16.08 9.50 -10.02
CA LEU A 35 -15.91 8.57 -8.91
C LEU A 35 -15.71 9.30 -7.58
N LEU A 36 -14.85 10.30 -7.55
CA LEU A 36 -14.54 11.04 -6.32
C LEU A 36 -15.74 11.84 -5.80
N SER A 37 -16.67 12.26 -6.68
CA SER A 37 -17.89 13.00 -6.27
C SER A 37 -18.89 12.15 -5.45
N ILE A 38 -18.75 10.83 -5.50
CA ILE A 38 -19.66 9.88 -4.83
C ILE A 38 -18.96 8.98 -3.79
N ALA A 39 -17.62 9.06 -3.71
CA ALA A 39 -16.84 8.20 -2.84
C ALA A 39 -16.61 8.86 -1.47
N ASP A 40 -16.79 8.13 -0.40
CA ASP A 40 -16.37 8.53 0.95
C ASP A 40 -14.89 8.22 1.20
N VAL A 41 -14.42 7.10 0.64
CA VAL A 41 -13.06 6.59 0.81
C VAL A 41 -12.54 6.00 -0.49
N VAL A 42 -11.30 6.31 -0.85
CA VAL A 42 -10.58 5.71 -1.98
C VAL A 42 -9.45 4.83 -1.47
N VAL A 43 -9.35 3.62 -2.02
CA VAL A 43 -8.17 2.76 -1.86
C VAL A 43 -7.35 2.85 -3.15
N ASP A 44 -6.20 3.53 -3.07
CA ASP A 44 -5.28 3.68 -4.20
C ASP A 44 -4.26 2.54 -4.21
N CYS A 45 -4.35 1.71 -5.25
CA CYS A 45 -3.43 0.60 -5.52
C CYS A 45 -2.57 0.86 -6.77
N ALA A 46 -2.49 2.11 -7.23
CA ALA A 46 -1.74 2.47 -8.42
C ALA A 46 -0.23 2.21 -8.22
N PRO A 47 0.45 1.61 -9.21
CA PRO A 47 1.88 1.33 -9.10
C PRO A 47 2.74 2.58 -9.36
N GLY A 48 4.03 2.48 -9.01
CA GLY A 48 5.05 3.39 -9.54
C GLY A 48 4.97 4.84 -9.06
N LYS A 49 4.50 5.10 -7.85
CA LYS A 49 4.39 6.44 -7.23
C LYS A 49 3.22 7.31 -7.74
N LEU A 50 2.32 6.75 -8.53
CA LEU A 50 1.13 7.47 -8.99
C LEU A 50 0.24 7.92 -7.82
N GLY A 51 0.29 7.23 -6.68
CA GLY A 51 -0.40 7.65 -5.47
C GLY A 51 -0.04 9.08 -5.03
N ALA A 52 1.23 9.49 -5.19
CA ALA A 52 1.66 10.86 -4.87
C ALA A 52 0.99 11.90 -5.78
N GLU A 53 0.82 11.58 -7.07
CA GLU A 53 0.13 12.45 -8.03
C GLU A 53 -1.38 12.50 -7.77
N ASN A 54 -1.94 11.44 -7.24
CA ASN A 54 -3.36 11.34 -6.95
C ASN A 54 -3.75 12.01 -5.62
N LEU A 55 -2.83 12.15 -4.68
CA LEU A 55 -3.10 12.67 -3.33
C LEU A 55 -3.82 14.01 -3.36
N GLU A 56 -3.36 14.97 -4.17
CA GLU A 56 -3.97 16.29 -4.27
C GLU A 56 -5.40 16.24 -4.84
N LYS A 57 -5.68 15.27 -5.71
CA LYS A 57 -7.03 15.07 -6.25
C LYS A 57 -7.98 14.59 -5.16
N TYR A 58 -7.53 13.66 -4.29
CA TYR A 58 -8.32 13.14 -3.19
C TYR A 58 -8.59 14.22 -2.13
N ARG A 59 -7.56 15.00 -1.79
CA ARG A 59 -7.69 16.13 -0.88
C ARG A 59 -8.65 17.19 -1.41
N SER A 60 -8.49 17.56 -2.67
CA SER A 60 -9.36 18.56 -3.31
C SER A 60 -10.82 18.11 -3.37
N ALA A 61 -11.07 16.81 -3.47
CA ALA A 61 -12.40 16.23 -3.44
C ALA A 61 -12.94 16.00 -2.01
N GLY A 62 -12.13 16.20 -0.98
CA GLY A 62 -12.50 15.92 0.42
C GLY A 62 -12.68 14.44 0.73
N VAL A 63 -12.09 13.54 -0.07
CA VAL A 63 -12.26 12.09 0.04
C VAL A 63 -11.14 11.49 0.87
N LYS A 64 -11.48 10.66 1.84
CA LYS A 64 -10.50 9.90 2.61
C LYS A 64 -9.78 8.90 1.71
N HIS A 65 -8.49 8.67 2.00
CA HIS A 65 -7.67 7.86 1.10
C HIS A 65 -6.74 6.89 1.83
N ILE A 66 -6.61 5.70 1.25
CA ILE A 66 -5.73 4.63 1.73
C ILE A 66 -4.81 4.24 0.58
N PHE A 67 -3.51 4.46 0.73
CA PHE A 67 -2.53 4.07 -0.28
C PHE A 67 -2.01 2.66 -0.04
N GLN A 68 -2.02 1.84 -1.08
CA GLN A 68 -1.60 0.44 -1.07
C GLN A 68 -0.67 0.09 -2.26
N GLY A 69 -0.18 1.07 -2.98
CA GLY A 69 0.69 0.91 -4.16
C GLY A 69 2.19 0.88 -3.88
N GLY A 70 2.60 0.88 -2.60
CA GLY A 70 4.01 0.88 -2.20
C GLY A 70 4.57 2.26 -1.87
N GLU A 71 3.73 3.19 -1.48
CA GLU A 71 4.09 4.56 -1.11
C GLU A 71 4.94 4.57 0.17
N LYS A 72 5.73 5.64 0.31
CA LYS A 72 6.54 5.88 1.50
C LYS A 72 5.70 6.53 2.61
N HIS A 73 6.16 6.35 3.86
CA HIS A 73 5.55 6.95 5.05
C HIS A 73 5.28 8.45 4.93
N ASN A 74 6.23 9.19 4.36
CA ASN A 74 6.14 10.65 4.27
C ASN A 74 5.03 11.16 3.33
N LEU A 75 4.40 10.31 2.54
CA LEU A 75 3.31 10.73 1.66
C LEU A 75 2.09 11.19 2.48
N THR A 76 1.73 10.42 3.50
CA THR A 76 0.58 10.71 4.37
C THR A 76 1.00 11.09 5.80
N GLY A 77 2.28 10.89 6.17
CA GLY A 77 2.76 11.02 7.55
C GLY A 77 2.21 9.94 8.49
N LEU A 78 1.40 9.03 7.98
CA LEU A 78 0.77 7.96 8.75
C LEU A 78 0.87 6.65 7.99
N SER A 79 1.33 5.60 8.69
CA SER A 79 1.37 4.23 8.17
C SER A 79 0.43 3.35 8.96
N TYR A 80 -0.08 2.30 8.34
CA TYR A 80 -1.09 1.43 8.94
C TYR A 80 -0.71 -0.04 8.91
N THR A 81 -0.86 -0.67 10.05
CA THR A 81 -1.11 -2.11 10.19
C THR A 81 -2.02 -2.35 11.39
N SER A 82 -3.04 -3.17 11.22
CA SER A 82 -4.08 -3.38 12.24
C SER A 82 -3.55 -3.90 13.57
N SER A 83 -2.45 -4.65 13.56
CA SER A 83 -1.84 -5.23 14.77
C SER A 83 -1.04 -4.21 15.60
N ALA A 84 -0.68 -3.05 15.05
CA ALA A 84 0.18 -2.10 15.73
C ALA A 84 -0.52 -0.80 16.13
N ASN A 85 -1.19 -0.14 15.16
CA ASN A 85 -1.62 1.25 15.34
C ASN A 85 -3.00 1.55 14.74
N HIS A 86 -3.94 0.62 14.92
CA HIS A 86 -5.31 0.81 14.42
C HIS A 86 -5.98 2.07 14.97
N LYS A 87 -5.81 2.35 16.26
CA LYS A 87 -6.47 3.49 16.93
C LYS A 87 -5.98 4.83 16.41
N GLU A 88 -4.70 4.95 16.13
CA GLU A 88 -4.06 6.17 15.62
C GLU A 88 -4.52 6.52 14.21
N ASN A 89 -4.99 5.51 13.46
CA ASN A 89 -5.50 5.67 12.11
C ASN A 89 -7.01 5.96 12.06
N LEU A 90 -7.73 5.82 13.17
CA LEU A 90 -9.15 6.15 13.19
C LEU A 90 -9.35 7.64 12.94
N ASN A 91 -10.25 7.97 12.00
CA ASN A 91 -10.56 9.33 11.59
C ASN A 91 -9.45 10.10 10.85
N ALA A 92 -8.33 9.45 10.52
CA ALA A 92 -7.32 10.07 9.68
C ALA A 92 -7.91 10.47 8.32
N GLU A 93 -7.40 11.55 7.74
CA GLU A 93 -7.70 11.97 6.36
C GLU A 93 -7.20 10.93 5.37
N GLY A 94 -5.97 10.45 5.60
CA GLY A 94 -5.33 9.45 4.75
C GLY A 94 -4.23 8.68 5.46
N THR A 95 -3.99 7.48 4.98
CA THR A 95 -2.92 6.61 5.47
C THR A 95 -2.32 5.78 4.34
N ARG A 96 -1.12 5.27 4.54
CA ARG A 96 -0.59 4.23 3.66
C ARG A 96 -0.55 2.89 4.40
N VAL A 97 -0.83 1.81 3.71
CA VAL A 97 -0.64 0.44 4.24
C VAL A 97 0.81 0.03 4.05
N VAL A 98 1.43 -0.50 5.09
CA VAL A 98 2.80 -1.04 5.01
C VAL A 98 2.87 -2.28 4.12
N SER A 99 4.07 -2.65 3.66
CA SER A 99 4.26 -3.81 2.80
C SER A 99 3.80 -5.13 3.46
N CYS A 100 3.53 -6.16 2.65
CA CYS A 100 3.14 -7.48 3.15
C CYS A 100 4.19 -8.08 4.11
N ASN A 101 5.48 -7.89 3.82
CA ASN A 101 6.55 -8.34 4.70
C ASN A 101 6.58 -7.55 6.02
N THR A 102 6.44 -6.23 5.96
CA THR A 102 6.33 -5.37 7.14
C THR A 102 5.10 -5.72 7.97
N THR A 103 3.97 -6.01 7.33
CA THR A 103 2.77 -6.51 8.01
C THR A 103 3.04 -7.83 8.72
N GLY A 104 3.73 -8.77 8.07
CA GLY A 104 4.12 -10.05 8.67
C GLY A 104 5.01 -9.87 9.89
N LEU A 105 6.04 -9.03 9.78
CA LEU A 105 6.90 -8.65 10.91
C LEU A 105 6.11 -8.03 12.06
N SER A 106 5.28 -7.04 11.78
CA SER A 106 4.48 -6.36 12.79
C SER A 106 3.53 -7.31 13.52
N ARG A 107 2.89 -8.24 12.83
CA ARG A 107 2.01 -9.25 13.44
C ARG A 107 2.73 -10.19 14.40
N THR A 108 4.03 -10.37 14.23
CA THR A 108 4.86 -11.18 15.12
C THR A 108 5.47 -10.34 16.24
N LEU A 109 6.03 -9.18 15.90
CA LEU A 109 6.81 -8.38 16.84
C LEU A 109 5.97 -7.57 17.81
N VAL A 110 4.79 -7.07 17.39
CA VAL A 110 3.94 -6.25 18.29
C VAL A 110 3.45 -7.05 19.49
N PRO A 111 2.88 -8.26 19.35
CA PRO A 111 2.52 -9.06 20.52
C PRO A 111 3.70 -9.43 21.42
N LEU A 112 4.89 -9.68 20.84
CA LEU A 112 6.10 -9.91 21.61
C LEU A 112 6.50 -8.68 22.41
N PHE A 113 6.46 -7.50 21.80
CA PHE A 113 6.73 -6.24 22.47
C PHE A 113 5.75 -5.98 23.62
N GLU A 114 4.46 -6.19 23.39
CA GLU A 114 3.43 -6.03 24.41
C GLU A 114 3.64 -6.98 25.60
N HIS A 115 4.15 -8.18 25.34
CA HIS A 115 4.45 -9.15 26.39
C HIS A 115 5.75 -8.83 27.16
N CYS A 116 6.80 -8.42 26.44
CA CYS A 116 8.14 -8.22 27.03
C CYS A 116 8.41 -6.79 27.52
N GLY A 117 7.63 -5.80 27.08
CA GLY A 117 7.80 -4.37 27.40
C GLY A 117 8.94 -3.67 26.68
N SER A 118 9.91 -4.40 26.12
CA SER A 118 10.97 -3.88 25.28
C SER A 118 11.42 -4.94 24.28
N LEU A 119 11.87 -4.53 23.10
CA LEU A 119 12.27 -5.46 22.07
C LEU A 119 13.36 -4.86 21.17
N LYS A 120 14.50 -5.56 21.10
CA LYS A 120 15.54 -5.31 20.10
C LYS A 120 15.63 -6.51 19.18
N VAL A 121 15.53 -6.28 17.88
CA VAL A 121 15.34 -7.33 16.89
C VAL A 121 16.44 -7.28 15.82
N GLU A 122 17.09 -8.43 15.61
CA GLU A 122 17.87 -8.69 14.41
C GLU A 122 17.08 -9.66 13.54
N CYS A 123 16.72 -9.25 12.32
CA CYS A 123 15.83 -10.01 11.44
C CYS A 123 16.46 -10.30 10.10
N THR A 124 16.48 -11.55 9.71
CA THR A 124 16.84 -11.97 8.34
C THR A 124 15.61 -12.49 7.62
N MET A 125 15.29 -11.86 6.49
CA MET A 125 14.15 -12.28 5.67
C MET A 125 14.62 -13.06 4.43
N VAL A 126 14.18 -14.31 4.32
CA VAL A 126 14.41 -15.13 3.14
C VAL A 126 13.13 -15.23 2.32
N ARG A 127 13.17 -14.75 1.09
CA ARG A 127 12.01 -14.80 0.18
C ARG A 127 12.43 -15.25 -1.22
N ARG A 128 11.49 -15.73 -1.99
CA ARG A 128 11.73 -16.03 -3.41
C ARG A 128 12.14 -14.75 -4.18
N SER A 129 12.92 -14.89 -5.24
CA SER A 129 13.45 -13.78 -6.01
C SER A 129 12.39 -13.06 -6.86
N ALA A 130 11.35 -13.78 -7.30
CA ALA A 130 10.32 -13.27 -8.19
C ALA A 130 8.92 -13.75 -7.78
N ASP A 131 7.91 -12.96 -8.08
CA ASP A 131 6.52 -13.39 -7.98
C ASP A 131 6.11 -14.22 -9.21
N PRO A 132 5.07 -15.08 -9.11
CA PRO A 132 4.55 -15.80 -10.26
C PRO A 132 4.19 -14.82 -11.39
N GLY A 133 4.72 -15.06 -12.59
CA GLY A 133 4.54 -14.17 -13.74
C GLY A 133 5.58 -13.06 -13.91
N ASP A 134 6.48 -12.85 -12.95
CA ASP A 134 7.59 -11.87 -13.03
C ASP A 134 8.91 -12.59 -13.36
N SER A 135 9.00 -13.14 -14.60
CA SER A 135 10.18 -13.89 -15.05
C SER A 135 11.43 -13.02 -15.26
N GLY A 136 11.29 -11.72 -15.32
CA GLY A 136 12.39 -10.79 -15.54
C GLY A 136 13.40 -10.72 -14.38
N LYS A 137 13.03 -11.19 -13.19
CA LYS A 137 13.89 -11.21 -11.99
C LYS A 137 14.61 -12.55 -11.76
N GLY A 138 14.47 -13.49 -12.67
CA GLY A 138 15.09 -14.83 -12.59
C GLY A 138 14.14 -15.93 -12.08
N PRO A 139 14.66 -17.14 -11.82
CA PRO A 139 13.84 -18.24 -11.34
C PRO A 139 13.14 -17.93 -10.02
N ILE A 140 11.88 -18.33 -9.87
CA ILE A 140 11.04 -18.04 -8.68
C ILE A 140 11.74 -18.44 -7.38
N ASN A 141 12.39 -19.59 -7.37
CA ASN A 141 13.05 -20.15 -6.16
C ASN A 141 14.51 -19.73 -6.01
N ALA A 142 15.05 -18.84 -6.85
CA ALA A 142 16.40 -18.34 -6.67
C ALA A 142 16.48 -17.47 -5.41
N ILE A 143 17.54 -17.61 -4.65
CA ILE A 143 17.89 -16.76 -3.51
C ILE A 143 19.01 -15.83 -3.99
N LYS A 144 18.75 -14.53 -4.00
CA LYS A 144 19.73 -13.50 -4.33
C LYS A 144 20.01 -12.67 -3.08
N PRO A 145 21.24 -12.68 -2.56
CA PRO A 145 21.59 -11.86 -1.42
C PRO A 145 21.43 -10.38 -1.74
N VAL A 146 20.84 -9.61 -0.80
CA VAL A 146 20.79 -8.16 -0.86
C VAL A 146 21.61 -7.63 0.30
N LEU A 147 22.79 -7.07 0.00
CA LEU A 147 23.76 -6.65 1.03
C LEU A 147 23.49 -5.27 1.61
N LYS A 148 22.30 -4.74 1.45
CA LYS A 148 21.92 -3.43 2.03
C LYS A 148 21.31 -3.64 3.42
N VAL A 149 22.01 -3.16 4.44
CA VAL A 149 21.57 -3.18 5.85
C VAL A 149 21.39 -1.74 6.35
N PRO A 150 20.31 -1.42 7.02
CA PRO A 150 19.09 -2.22 7.12
C PRO A 150 18.33 -2.31 5.79
N SER A 151 17.58 -3.39 5.59
CA SER A 151 16.57 -3.40 4.54
C SER A 151 15.45 -2.43 4.89
N HIS A 152 14.65 -2.01 3.91
CA HIS A 152 13.58 -1.03 4.17
C HIS A 152 12.49 -1.53 5.14
N HIS A 153 12.41 -2.83 5.40
CA HIS A 153 11.37 -3.41 6.23
C HIS A 153 11.51 -3.07 7.72
N GLY A 154 12.75 -3.01 8.23
CA GLY A 154 12.99 -2.59 9.62
C GLY A 154 12.52 -1.16 9.86
N PRO A 155 13.04 -0.15 9.16
CA PRO A 155 12.53 1.20 9.23
C PRO A 155 11.01 1.32 9.01
N ASP A 156 10.44 0.46 8.18
CA ASP A 156 9.02 0.45 7.91
C ASP A 156 8.18 -0.06 9.11
N VAL A 157 8.67 -1.06 9.86
CA VAL A 157 8.06 -1.48 11.13
C VAL A 157 8.06 -0.32 12.13
N MET A 158 9.15 0.42 12.22
CA MET A 158 9.27 1.57 13.13
C MET A 158 8.29 2.71 12.78
N THR A 159 7.75 2.77 11.55
CA THR A 159 6.70 3.75 11.22
C THR A 159 5.34 3.43 11.83
N VAL A 160 5.12 2.20 12.28
CA VAL A 160 3.85 1.75 12.88
C VAL A 160 3.99 1.36 14.35
N LYS A 161 5.21 1.05 14.81
CA LYS A 161 5.57 0.77 16.19
C LYS A 161 6.99 1.27 16.49
N PRO A 162 7.16 2.57 16.76
CA PRO A 162 8.48 3.20 16.91
C PRO A 162 9.32 2.63 18.06
N GLU A 163 8.67 2.05 19.07
CA GLU A 163 9.32 1.51 20.25
C GLU A 163 10.05 0.18 20.00
N ILE A 164 9.81 -0.47 18.86
CA ILE A 164 10.53 -1.69 18.47
C ILE A 164 11.81 -1.30 17.75
N GLU A 165 12.96 -1.56 18.35
CA GLU A 165 14.25 -1.38 17.71
C GLU A 165 14.55 -2.59 16.81
N ILE A 166 14.61 -2.41 15.49
CA ILE A 166 14.76 -3.49 14.53
C ILE A 166 15.78 -3.19 13.44
N ASN A 167 16.75 -4.10 13.28
CA ASN A 167 17.58 -4.22 12.10
C ASN A 167 17.08 -5.37 11.22
N SER A 168 17.01 -5.16 9.91
CA SER A 168 16.53 -6.18 8.98
C SER A 168 17.45 -6.33 7.76
N LEU A 169 17.68 -7.59 7.39
CA LEU A 169 18.49 -8.01 6.26
C LEU A 169 17.64 -8.78 5.25
#